data_0aa051aaf02e353e99b6887e143b2199
#
_entry.id   0aa051aaf02e353e99b6887e143b2199
#
_cell.length_a   1.000
_cell.length_b   1.000
_cell.length_c   1.000
_cell.angle_alpha   90.00
_cell.angle_beta   90.00
_cell.angle_gamma   90.00
#
_symmetry.space_group_name_H-M   'P 1'
#
loop_
_entity.id
_entity.type
_entity.pdbx_description
1 polymer ?
#
loop_
_entity_poly.entity_id
_entity_poly.type
_entity_poly.pdbx_seq_one_letter_code
_entity_poly.pdbx_strand_id
1 'polypeptide(L)'
;MNRHEILAKPHWQPNAASPILLNMPLAELQALDSLVEFKSEHNCTELTPSDCHVWARLNGGLNAIDTAIAAMLTADGTAAAALAPLRASHASLSACARFEGISRKPRRDYERKISLYSEDLPATWQQHLTRIRDRRDDGKIKLAPDLYDRMTRKLCQYGWFLRENGMDLDFNITALRAFYTYETTRTSNRGAKLRPATITATFNDLRDFMRFSKAYPKTLIKELDSLLIKLRDRDKLETSQKFAALANIDVTTIHPRAHEILKRVSKYPNPAHRHIQRNRAMAIAIPPLTPLRREWHDLRFGRDLIWSEGRYRLRDYKLRKTRHRVGRETYPGSVHPSVQHFVDARLLQDDDDKYLETLRKRAEEQEWPLFVHPDGTLVAENYVSQVWSTEFGTGAHICRSIVYDIVFSISEDATLAGMLLNDHTSQQARKKYTGDRAKQAALAAAGKEIGDIFDDFDV
;
A
#
# COMPACT_ATOMS: atom_id res chain seq x y z
N MET A 1 35.98 -7.59 7.21
CA MET A 1 37.16 -8.36 6.76
C MET A 1 38.31 -7.40 6.57
N ASN A 2 39.51 -7.74 7.06
CA ASN A 2 40.68 -6.90 6.90
C ASN A 2 41.46 -7.28 5.61
N ARG A 3 42.45 -6.45 5.23
CA ARG A 3 43.23 -6.66 3.97
C ARG A 3 43.92 -8.00 3.93
N HIS A 4 44.51 -8.47 5.05
CA HIS A 4 45.23 -9.72 5.10
C HIS A 4 44.29 -10.92 4.85
N GLU A 5 43.09 -10.88 5.43
CA GLU A 5 42.07 -11.90 5.24
C GLU A 5 41.61 -11.95 3.78
N ILE A 6 41.48 -10.80 3.13
CA ILE A 6 41.09 -10.73 1.70
C ILE A 6 42.19 -11.34 0.82
N LEU A 7 43.42 -10.89 0.98
CA LEU A 7 44.54 -11.34 0.15
C LEU A 7 44.92 -12.81 0.40
N ALA A 8 44.51 -13.39 1.52
CA ALA A 8 44.68 -14.82 1.80
C ALA A 8 43.67 -15.72 1.03
N LYS A 9 42.67 -15.18 0.42
CA LYS A 9 41.69 -15.95 -0.38
C LYS A 9 42.34 -16.56 -1.64
N PRO A 10 41.90 -17.75 -2.08
CA PRO A 10 42.51 -18.47 -3.21
C PRO A 10 42.62 -17.64 -4.48
N HIS A 11 41.62 -16.86 -4.82
CA HIS A 11 41.61 -16.05 -6.04
C HIS A 11 42.56 -14.84 -6.01
N TRP A 12 43.03 -14.42 -4.83
CA TRP A 12 44.02 -13.36 -4.68
C TRP A 12 45.44 -13.87 -4.50
N GLN A 13 45.63 -15.13 -4.11
CA GLN A 13 46.98 -15.66 -3.79
C GLN A 13 47.99 -15.41 -4.91
N PRO A 14 47.68 -15.55 -6.22
CA PRO A 14 48.67 -15.28 -7.26
C PRO A 14 49.18 -13.86 -7.33
N ASN A 15 48.39 -12.92 -6.80
CA ASN A 15 48.67 -11.48 -6.84
C ASN A 15 48.79 -10.85 -5.41
N ALA A 16 48.77 -11.63 -4.36
CA ALA A 16 48.74 -11.15 -2.97
C ALA A 16 49.93 -10.25 -2.61
N ALA A 17 51.06 -10.40 -3.28
CA ALA A 17 52.27 -9.56 -3.08
C ALA A 17 52.29 -8.32 -4.02
N SER A 18 51.24 -8.09 -4.82
CA SER A 18 51.20 -6.93 -5.72
C SER A 18 51.22 -5.62 -4.93
N PRO A 19 52.17 -4.69 -5.21
CA PRO A 19 52.22 -3.40 -4.54
C PRO A 19 50.93 -2.60 -4.72
N ILE A 20 50.22 -2.80 -5.82
CA ILE A 20 48.93 -2.13 -6.11
C ILE A 20 47.86 -2.59 -5.13
N LEU A 21 47.72 -3.91 -4.91
CA LEU A 21 46.73 -4.46 -3.96
C LEU A 21 47.10 -4.17 -2.51
N LEU A 22 48.38 -4.17 -2.20
CA LEU A 22 48.87 -3.84 -0.85
C LEU A 22 48.64 -2.37 -0.47
N ASN A 23 48.63 -1.45 -1.43
CA ASN A 23 48.42 -0.01 -1.21
C ASN A 23 47.00 0.46 -1.53
N MET A 24 46.15 -0.36 -2.15
CA MET A 24 44.77 -0.04 -2.46
C MET A 24 43.98 0.32 -1.20
N PRO A 25 43.09 1.31 -1.21
CA PRO A 25 42.17 1.57 -0.08
C PRO A 25 41.37 0.30 0.27
N LEU A 26 41.18 0.06 1.58
CA LEU A 26 40.52 -1.18 2.03
C LEU A 26 39.09 -1.34 1.46
N ALA A 27 38.35 -0.24 1.36
CA ALA A 27 36.99 -0.26 0.77
C ALA A 27 37.00 -0.66 -0.71
N GLU A 28 37.98 -0.21 -1.47
CA GLU A 28 38.18 -0.57 -2.88
C GLU A 28 38.54 -2.05 -3.02
N LEU A 29 39.44 -2.54 -2.19
CA LEU A 29 39.83 -3.95 -2.17
C LEU A 29 38.65 -4.86 -1.78
N GLN A 30 37.82 -4.43 -0.82
CA GLN A 30 36.60 -5.14 -0.43
C GLN A 30 35.57 -5.18 -1.58
N ALA A 31 35.42 -4.09 -2.32
CA ALA A 31 34.52 -4.04 -3.47
C ALA A 31 34.96 -4.95 -4.60
N LEU A 32 36.26 -4.99 -4.93
CA LEU A 32 36.82 -5.93 -5.92
C LEU A 32 36.64 -7.38 -5.47
N ASP A 33 36.97 -7.68 -4.22
CA ASP A 33 36.83 -9.02 -3.66
C ASP A 33 35.40 -9.53 -3.76
N SER A 34 34.44 -8.71 -3.35
CA SER A 34 33.01 -9.00 -3.46
C SER A 34 32.55 -9.20 -4.92
N LEU A 35 33.10 -8.44 -5.86
CA LEU A 35 32.77 -8.57 -7.29
C LEU A 35 33.35 -9.88 -7.88
N VAL A 36 34.55 -10.26 -7.47
CA VAL A 36 35.19 -11.51 -7.88
C VAL A 36 34.44 -12.72 -7.29
N GLU A 37 34.05 -12.66 -6.03
CA GLU A 37 33.22 -13.69 -5.40
C GLU A 37 31.87 -13.84 -6.12
N PHE A 38 31.18 -12.74 -6.37
CA PHE A 38 29.93 -12.73 -7.11
C PHE A 38 30.08 -13.36 -8.50
N LYS A 39 31.14 -13.01 -9.24
CA LYS A 39 31.46 -13.62 -10.54
C LYS A 39 31.62 -15.13 -10.43
N SER A 40 32.30 -15.61 -9.41
CA SER A 40 32.52 -17.04 -9.16
C SER A 40 31.24 -17.77 -8.77
N GLU A 41 30.49 -17.22 -7.82
CA GLU A 41 29.23 -17.82 -7.32
C GLU A 41 28.18 -17.99 -8.43
N HIS A 42 28.12 -17.02 -9.35
CA HIS A 42 27.16 -17.05 -10.46
C HIS A 42 27.71 -17.61 -11.77
N ASN A 43 28.91 -18.18 -11.73
CA ASN A 43 29.58 -18.80 -12.91
C ASN A 43 29.67 -17.84 -14.13
N CYS A 44 29.90 -16.56 -13.90
CA CYS A 44 30.00 -15.55 -14.95
C CYS A 44 31.38 -15.66 -15.61
N THR A 45 31.45 -16.02 -16.89
CA THR A 45 32.71 -16.00 -17.66
C THR A 45 33.20 -14.55 -17.82
N GLU A 46 32.28 -13.68 -18.25
CA GLU A 46 32.48 -12.22 -18.34
C GLU A 46 31.34 -11.52 -17.61
N LEU A 47 31.64 -10.38 -17.01
CA LEU A 47 30.61 -9.59 -16.36
C LEU A 47 29.78 -8.80 -17.39
N THR A 48 28.49 -8.98 -17.36
CA THR A 48 27.53 -8.19 -18.14
C THR A 48 27.05 -6.97 -17.32
N PRO A 49 26.41 -5.98 -17.97
CA PRO A 49 25.74 -4.89 -17.22
C PRO A 49 24.69 -5.39 -16.22
N SER A 50 23.98 -6.48 -16.53
CA SER A 50 23.03 -7.11 -15.61
C SER A 50 23.72 -7.70 -14.38
N ASP A 51 24.83 -8.40 -14.58
CA ASP A 51 25.62 -8.98 -13.48
C ASP A 51 26.11 -7.87 -12.54
N CYS A 52 26.72 -6.82 -13.08
CA CYS A 52 27.18 -5.67 -12.31
C CYS A 52 26.02 -4.94 -11.61
N HIS A 53 24.86 -4.87 -12.24
CA HIS A 53 23.67 -4.24 -11.68
C HIS A 53 23.13 -5.02 -10.48
N VAL A 54 23.02 -6.35 -10.60
CA VAL A 54 22.60 -7.19 -9.49
C VAL A 54 23.62 -7.17 -8.35
N TRP A 55 24.92 -7.32 -8.68
CA TRP A 55 25.98 -7.23 -7.69
C TRP A 55 25.90 -5.92 -6.88
N ALA A 56 25.73 -4.79 -7.56
CA ALA A 56 25.61 -3.49 -6.89
C ALA A 56 24.39 -3.44 -5.98
N ARG A 57 23.24 -3.93 -6.42
CA ARG A 57 22.02 -4.00 -5.60
C ARG A 57 22.20 -4.82 -4.32
N LEU A 58 23.04 -5.85 -4.38
CA LEU A 58 23.35 -6.69 -3.22
C LEU A 58 24.36 -6.02 -2.26
N ASN A 59 25.17 -5.07 -2.75
CA ASN A 59 26.34 -4.53 -2.04
C ASN A 59 26.29 -3.02 -1.73
N GLY A 60 25.14 -2.36 -1.83
CA GLY A 60 24.99 -0.95 -1.47
C GLY A 60 24.76 0.01 -2.64
N GLY A 61 24.32 -0.53 -3.78
CA GLY A 61 23.83 0.27 -4.91
C GLY A 61 24.93 1.07 -5.62
N LEU A 62 24.69 2.35 -5.85
CA LEU A 62 25.63 3.23 -6.57
C LEU A 62 26.99 3.32 -5.91
N ASN A 63 27.05 3.43 -4.59
CA ASN A 63 28.30 3.52 -3.87
C ASN A 63 29.23 2.31 -4.10
N ALA A 64 28.64 1.11 -4.22
CA ALA A 64 29.41 -0.09 -4.51
C ALA A 64 30.02 -0.03 -5.93
N ILE A 65 29.26 0.44 -6.91
CA ILE A 65 29.77 0.59 -8.29
C ILE A 65 30.86 1.66 -8.36
N ASP A 66 30.67 2.82 -7.74
CA ASP A 66 31.67 3.88 -7.72
C ASP A 66 32.99 3.39 -7.10
N THR A 67 32.88 2.65 -5.99
CA THR A 67 34.04 2.05 -5.33
C THR A 67 34.71 1.00 -6.18
N ALA A 68 33.94 0.13 -6.86
CA ALA A 68 34.51 -0.86 -7.77
C ALA A 68 35.17 -0.24 -9.01
N ILE A 69 34.58 0.79 -9.58
CA ILE A 69 35.17 1.55 -10.70
C ILE A 69 36.50 2.18 -10.26
N ALA A 70 36.53 2.84 -9.07
CA ALA A 70 37.76 3.42 -8.53
C ALA A 70 38.83 2.34 -8.32
N ALA A 71 38.46 1.19 -7.75
CA ALA A 71 39.35 0.08 -7.51
C ALA A 71 39.94 -0.51 -8.79
N MET A 72 39.13 -0.69 -9.83
CA MET A 72 39.61 -1.19 -11.14
C MET A 72 40.51 -0.20 -11.83
N LEU A 73 40.24 1.11 -11.73
CA LEU A 73 41.12 2.15 -12.28
C LEU A 73 42.46 2.21 -11.51
N THR A 74 42.45 1.96 -10.21
CA THR A 74 43.65 1.84 -9.41
C THR A 74 44.48 0.60 -9.79
N ALA A 75 43.80 -0.52 -10.06
CA ALA A 75 44.44 -1.79 -10.44
C ALA A 75 45.01 -1.78 -11.86
N ASP A 76 44.28 -1.22 -12.83
CA ASP A 76 44.67 -1.14 -14.24
C ASP A 76 44.02 0.07 -14.92
N GLY A 77 44.79 1.16 -15.05
CA GLY A 77 44.29 2.42 -15.66
C GLY A 77 43.84 2.31 -17.13
N THR A 78 44.12 1.16 -17.79
CA THR A 78 43.79 0.92 -19.23
C THR A 78 42.55 0.06 -19.42
N ALA A 79 41.91 -0.45 -18.35
CA ALA A 79 40.82 -1.42 -18.40
C ALA A 79 39.46 -0.87 -18.88
N ALA A 80 39.44 -0.03 -19.91
CA ALA A 80 38.20 0.61 -20.40
C ALA A 80 37.11 -0.40 -20.77
N ALA A 81 37.48 -1.53 -21.36
CA ALA A 81 36.53 -2.61 -21.73
C ALA A 81 35.95 -3.31 -20.50
N ALA A 82 36.78 -3.60 -19.49
CA ALA A 82 36.34 -4.23 -18.23
C ALA A 82 35.46 -3.29 -17.39
N LEU A 83 35.58 -1.96 -17.56
CA LEU A 83 34.74 -0.96 -16.88
C LEU A 83 33.38 -0.72 -17.55
N ALA A 84 33.21 -1.11 -18.81
CA ALA A 84 31.99 -0.83 -19.56
C ALA A 84 30.72 -1.38 -18.89
N PRO A 85 30.68 -2.64 -18.38
CA PRO A 85 29.52 -3.17 -17.66
C PRO A 85 29.18 -2.39 -16.39
N LEU A 86 30.19 -2.02 -15.60
CA LEU A 86 30.01 -1.24 -14.37
C LEU A 86 29.46 0.16 -14.68
N ARG A 87 29.98 0.83 -15.70
CA ARG A 87 29.50 2.16 -16.13
C ARG A 87 28.07 2.11 -16.66
N ALA A 88 27.71 1.10 -17.43
CA ALA A 88 26.34 0.88 -17.90
C ALA A 88 25.37 0.64 -16.72
N SER A 89 25.79 -0.17 -15.75
CA SER A 89 25.02 -0.41 -14.52
C SER A 89 24.89 0.84 -13.67
N HIS A 90 25.96 1.64 -13.53
CA HIS A 90 25.93 2.92 -12.84
C HIS A 90 24.90 3.87 -13.48
N ALA A 91 24.90 4.00 -14.82
CA ALA A 91 23.91 4.83 -15.52
C ALA A 91 22.48 4.35 -15.27
N SER A 92 22.23 3.05 -15.27
CA SER A 92 20.92 2.47 -14.97
C SER A 92 20.47 2.75 -13.53
N LEU A 93 21.34 2.53 -12.54
CA LEU A 93 21.06 2.80 -11.13
C LEU A 93 20.88 4.29 -10.83
N SER A 94 21.69 5.16 -11.45
CA SER A 94 21.55 6.61 -11.34
C SER A 94 20.19 7.08 -11.87
N ALA A 95 19.67 6.45 -12.93
CA ALA A 95 18.37 6.77 -13.49
C ALA A 95 17.22 6.24 -12.62
N CYS A 96 17.44 5.20 -11.80
CA CYS A 96 16.40 4.59 -11.01
C CYS A 96 16.94 3.87 -9.75
N ALA A 97 16.94 4.56 -8.62
CA ALA A 97 17.32 4.02 -7.30
C ALA A 97 16.18 3.18 -6.67
N ARG A 98 15.88 2.04 -7.19
CA ARG A 98 14.65 1.27 -7.03
C ARG A 98 14.41 0.56 -5.69
N PHE A 99 15.41 0.47 -4.80
CA PHE A 99 15.37 -0.57 -3.77
C PHE A 99 15.38 -0.09 -2.34
N GLU A 100 15.92 1.08 -2.12
CA GLU A 100 16.24 1.50 -0.76
C GLU A 100 15.11 2.23 -0.04
N GLY A 101 13.90 2.27 -0.51
CA GLY A 101 12.68 2.90 0.05
C GLY A 101 12.69 3.32 1.51
N ILE A 102 13.74 4.05 1.91
CA ILE A 102 14.06 4.31 3.31
C ILE A 102 13.35 5.57 3.80
N SER A 103 13.07 6.52 2.91
CA SER A 103 12.47 7.78 3.32
C SER A 103 11.16 8.08 2.60
N ARG A 104 10.23 8.70 3.32
CA ARG A 104 9.04 9.30 2.69
C ARG A 104 9.40 10.72 2.26
N LYS A 105 8.96 11.12 1.06
CA LYS A 105 9.02 12.52 0.66
C LYS A 105 8.35 13.37 1.75
N PRO A 106 8.97 14.50 2.15
CA PRO A 106 8.34 15.39 3.10
C PRO A 106 6.96 15.79 2.60
N ARG A 107 6.00 15.78 3.51
CA ARG A 107 4.64 16.20 3.18
C ARG A 107 4.70 17.67 2.77
N ARG A 108 4.18 18.02 1.59
CA ARG A 108 4.05 19.43 1.20
C ARG A 108 3.12 20.10 2.21
N ASP A 109 3.58 21.17 2.81
CA ASP A 109 2.72 22.04 3.60
C ASP A 109 1.79 22.79 2.65
N TYR A 110 0.54 22.38 2.63
CA TYR A 110 -0.52 23.10 1.91
C TYR A 110 -1.24 24.02 2.91
N GLU A 111 -1.39 25.28 2.53
CA GLU A 111 -2.23 26.20 3.24
C GLU A 111 -3.65 25.62 3.40
N ARG A 112 -4.13 25.59 4.62
CA ARG A 112 -5.46 25.07 4.95
C ARG A 112 -6.51 26.12 4.70
N LYS A 113 -7.38 25.89 3.70
CA LYS A 113 -8.42 26.86 3.29
C LYS A 113 -9.72 26.77 4.08
N ILE A 114 -10.02 25.61 4.67
CA ILE A 114 -11.31 25.30 5.33
C ILE A 114 -11.11 24.49 6.61
N SER A 115 -9.99 24.66 7.28
CA SER A 115 -9.66 23.91 8.49
C SER A 115 -8.57 24.63 9.27
N LEU A 116 -8.69 24.70 10.58
CA LEU A 116 -7.61 25.12 11.48
C LEU A 116 -6.47 24.12 11.49
N TYR A 117 -5.32 24.53 11.99
CA TYR A 117 -4.31 23.59 12.47
C TYR A 117 -4.73 23.03 13.85
N SER A 118 -4.22 21.87 14.22
CA SER A 118 -4.57 21.24 15.51
C SER A 118 -4.15 22.08 16.72
N GLU A 119 -3.08 22.81 16.59
CA GLU A 119 -2.53 23.76 17.55
C GLU A 119 -3.37 25.02 17.72
N ASP A 120 -4.18 25.38 16.72
CA ASP A 120 -5.08 26.54 16.75
C ASP A 120 -6.46 26.22 17.36
N LEU A 121 -6.70 24.97 17.72
CA LEU A 121 -7.91 24.58 18.41
C LEU A 121 -7.96 25.18 19.84
N PRO A 122 -9.15 25.45 20.42
CA PRO A 122 -9.27 25.86 21.80
C PRO A 122 -8.50 24.96 22.77
N ALA A 123 -7.84 25.52 23.74
CA ALA A 123 -7.07 24.77 24.74
C ALA A 123 -7.90 23.67 25.43
N THR A 124 -9.19 23.92 25.67
CA THR A 124 -10.14 22.94 26.21
C THR A 124 -10.30 21.72 25.26
N TRP A 125 -10.43 21.97 23.96
CA TRP A 125 -10.56 20.89 22.98
C TRP A 125 -9.24 20.09 22.84
N GLN A 126 -8.10 20.77 22.86
CA GLN A 126 -6.79 20.10 22.86
C GLN A 126 -6.61 19.20 24.09
N GLN A 127 -7.00 19.68 25.29
CA GLN A 127 -6.98 18.89 26.52
C GLN A 127 -7.89 17.66 26.41
N HIS A 128 -9.09 17.81 25.85
CA HIS A 128 -10.01 16.69 25.63
C HIS A 128 -9.44 15.69 24.60
N LEU A 129 -8.85 16.17 23.52
CA LEU A 129 -8.18 15.30 22.54
C LEU A 129 -7.03 14.51 23.17
N THR A 130 -6.20 15.16 24.00
CA THR A 130 -5.11 14.49 24.73
C THR A 130 -5.67 13.41 25.66
N ARG A 131 -6.70 13.71 26.44
CA ARG A 131 -7.35 12.71 27.30
C ARG A 131 -7.93 11.54 26.50
N ILE A 132 -8.56 11.80 25.36
CA ILE A 132 -9.12 10.76 24.50
C ILE A 132 -8.01 9.87 23.93
N ARG A 133 -6.89 10.47 23.52
CA ARG A 133 -5.72 9.72 23.00
C ARG A 133 -5.07 8.84 24.08
N ASP A 134 -4.91 9.40 25.26
CA ASP A 134 -4.17 8.76 26.34
C ASP A 134 -5.07 7.86 27.22
N ARG A 135 -6.39 7.88 26.95
CA ARG A 135 -7.36 7.08 27.71
C ARG A 135 -7.07 5.60 27.55
N ARG A 136 -6.63 4.98 28.64
CA ARG A 136 -6.72 3.54 28.85
C ARG A 136 -8.14 3.27 29.32
N ASP A 137 -8.98 2.72 28.47
CA ASP A 137 -10.27 2.20 28.90
C ASP A 137 -10.00 0.88 29.59
N ASP A 138 -9.95 0.82 30.90
CA ASP A 138 -9.91 -0.34 31.82
C ASP A 138 -9.84 -1.74 31.15
N GLY A 139 -8.80 -1.98 30.33
CA GLY A 139 -8.63 -3.20 29.53
C GLY A 139 -9.42 -3.24 28.22
N LYS A 140 -10.22 -2.23 27.90
CA LYS A 140 -10.98 -2.13 26.65
C LYS A 140 -10.38 -1.08 25.71
N ILE A 141 -9.91 -1.53 24.62
CA ILE A 141 -9.52 -0.90 23.35
C ILE A 141 -9.22 0.62 23.41
N LYS A 142 -7.92 0.96 23.29
CA LYS A 142 -7.52 2.31 22.86
C LYS A 142 -8.26 2.67 21.58
N LEU A 143 -8.75 3.90 21.46
CA LEU A 143 -9.26 4.43 20.19
C LEU A 143 -8.22 4.18 19.10
N ALA A 144 -8.66 3.63 17.97
CA ALA A 144 -7.76 3.44 16.84
C ALA A 144 -7.14 4.79 16.43
N PRO A 145 -5.84 4.89 16.19
CA PRO A 145 -5.19 6.14 15.81
C PRO A 145 -5.89 6.85 14.65
N ASP A 146 -6.37 6.10 13.66
CA ASP A 146 -7.10 6.65 12.51
C ASP A 146 -8.42 7.32 12.90
N LEU A 147 -9.10 6.84 13.95
CA LEU A 147 -10.32 7.48 14.46
C LEU A 147 -9.99 8.79 15.18
N TYR A 148 -8.92 8.79 15.97
CA TYR A 148 -8.42 9.98 16.63
C TYR A 148 -8.04 11.07 15.61
N ASP A 149 -7.25 10.74 14.60
CA ASP A 149 -6.81 11.66 13.55
C ASP A 149 -7.99 12.20 12.73
N ARG A 150 -8.98 11.35 12.46
CA ARG A 150 -10.18 11.74 11.73
C ARG A 150 -11.02 12.72 12.55
N MET A 151 -11.23 12.40 13.81
CA MET A 151 -11.96 13.26 14.76
C MET A 151 -11.27 14.63 14.91
N THR A 152 -9.94 14.65 15.09
CA THR A 152 -9.15 15.89 15.16
C THR A 152 -9.32 16.74 13.89
N ARG A 153 -9.23 16.11 12.71
CA ARG A 153 -9.45 16.86 11.45
C ARG A 153 -10.85 17.45 11.33
N LYS A 154 -11.88 16.77 11.86
CA LYS A 154 -13.25 17.28 11.82
C LYS A 154 -13.49 18.39 12.84
N LEU A 155 -12.84 18.34 13.98
CA LEU A 155 -12.79 19.45 14.93
C LEU A 155 -12.12 20.68 14.33
N CYS A 156 -10.98 20.52 13.67
CA CYS A 156 -10.29 21.61 12.98
C CYS A 156 -11.18 22.25 11.89
N GLN A 157 -11.96 21.46 11.17
CA GLN A 157 -12.91 21.95 10.17
C GLN A 157 -14.07 22.71 10.82
N TYR A 158 -14.64 22.17 11.88
CA TYR A 158 -15.72 22.81 12.64
C TYR A 158 -15.24 24.11 13.30
N GLY A 159 -14.07 24.08 13.95
CA GLY A 159 -13.47 25.27 14.57
C GLY A 159 -13.16 26.39 13.56
N TRP A 160 -12.67 26.04 12.37
CA TRP A 160 -12.51 26.99 11.28
C TRP A 160 -13.86 27.66 10.92
N PHE A 161 -14.91 26.86 10.73
CA PHE A 161 -16.24 27.36 10.40
C PHE A 161 -16.75 28.32 11.45
N LEU A 162 -16.63 28.00 12.74
CA LEU A 162 -17.02 28.86 13.82
C LEU A 162 -16.28 30.19 13.79
N ARG A 163 -14.97 30.17 13.64
CA ARG A 163 -14.12 31.34 13.57
C ARG A 163 -14.49 32.27 12.40
N GLU A 164 -14.67 31.71 11.22
CA GLU A 164 -15.03 32.49 10.01
C GLU A 164 -16.43 33.12 10.11
N ASN A 165 -17.32 32.56 10.92
CA ASN A 165 -18.66 33.08 11.09
C ASN A 165 -18.81 33.90 12.41
N GLY A 166 -17.72 34.24 13.10
CA GLY A 166 -17.73 35.03 14.33
C GLY A 166 -18.49 34.38 15.49
N MET A 167 -18.54 33.03 15.49
CA MET A 167 -19.19 32.24 16.52
C MET A 167 -18.20 31.82 17.61
N ASP A 168 -18.67 31.63 18.83
CA ASP A 168 -17.84 31.09 19.91
C ASP A 168 -17.32 29.70 19.55
N LEU A 169 -16.05 29.49 19.85
CA LEU A 169 -15.38 28.21 19.61
C LEU A 169 -15.82 27.16 20.63
N ASP A 170 -17.11 26.85 20.63
CA ASP A 170 -17.73 25.85 21.52
C ASP A 170 -18.83 25.07 20.79
N PHE A 171 -19.29 24.00 21.43
CA PHE A 171 -20.39 23.18 20.93
C PHE A 171 -21.73 23.67 21.50
N ASN A 172 -22.58 24.16 20.64
CA ASN A 172 -23.97 24.43 20.92
C ASN A 172 -24.86 24.07 19.74
N ILE A 173 -26.17 23.98 19.97
CA ILE A 173 -27.10 23.48 18.94
C ILE A 173 -27.23 24.45 17.76
N THR A 174 -27.16 25.77 18.01
CA THR A 174 -27.22 26.77 16.94
C THR A 174 -26.02 26.69 16.03
N ALA A 175 -24.83 26.58 16.58
CA ALA A 175 -23.59 26.43 15.83
C ALA A 175 -23.56 25.10 15.03
N LEU A 176 -24.04 24.00 15.63
CA LEU A 176 -24.12 22.69 14.92
C LEU A 176 -25.12 22.72 13.77
N ARG A 177 -26.25 23.40 13.93
CA ARG A 177 -27.23 23.58 12.84
C ARG A 177 -26.70 24.48 11.73
N ALA A 178 -26.02 25.57 12.06
CA ALA A 178 -25.36 26.45 11.10
C ALA A 178 -24.26 25.67 10.30
N PHE A 179 -23.45 24.91 11.01
CA PHE A 179 -22.42 24.05 10.35
C PHE A 179 -23.05 22.97 9.47
N TYR A 180 -24.18 22.39 9.86
CA TYR A 180 -24.90 21.47 9.02
C TYR A 180 -25.39 22.14 7.72
N THR A 181 -25.97 23.34 7.81
CA THR A 181 -26.37 24.11 6.63
C THR A 181 -25.18 24.38 5.72
N TYR A 182 -24.04 24.80 6.28
CA TYR A 182 -22.81 25.01 5.54
C TYR A 182 -22.34 23.72 4.84
N GLU A 183 -22.26 22.57 5.53
CA GLU A 183 -21.82 21.31 4.95
C GLU A 183 -22.76 20.80 3.85
N THR A 184 -24.06 21.11 3.91
CA THR A 184 -25.04 20.72 2.88
C THR A 184 -25.00 21.60 1.64
N THR A 185 -24.51 22.83 1.77
CA THR A 185 -24.45 23.81 0.66
C THR A 185 -23.10 23.87 -0.03
N ARG A 186 -22.02 23.61 0.72
CA ARG A 186 -20.68 23.69 0.15
C ARG A 186 -20.39 22.58 -0.87
N THR A 187 -19.49 22.88 -1.79
CA THR A 187 -18.96 21.92 -2.76
C THR A 187 -17.62 21.35 -2.29
N SER A 188 -17.33 20.14 -2.77
CA SER A 188 -16.01 19.53 -2.63
C SER A 188 -14.97 20.23 -3.53
N ASN A 189 -13.68 19.93 -3.35
CA ASN A 189 -12.61 20.41 -4.22
C ASN A 189 -12.80 20.02 -5.71
N ARG A 190 -13.71 19.09 -6.01
CA ARG A 190 -14.08 18.69 -7.37
C ARG A 190 -15.35 19.37 -7.89
N GLY A 191 -15.85 20.40 -7.19
CA GLY A 191 -17.05 21.15 -7.56
C GLY A 191 -18.38 20.44 -7.31
N ALA A 192 -18.39 19.21 -6.83
CA ALA A 192 -19.64 18.48 -6.52
C ALA A 192 -20.11 18.78 -5.07
N LYS A 193 -21.43 18.80 -4.86
CA LYS A 193 -22.02 18.85 -3.52
C LYS A 193 -21.55 17.69 -2.65
N LEU A 194 -21.43 17.92 -1.35
CA LEU A 194 -21.11 16.84 -0.43
C LEU A 194 -22.26 15.85 -0.34
N ARG A 195 -21.91 14.57 -0.33
CA ARG A 195 -22.90 13.50 -0.17
C ARG A 195 -23.35 13.38 1.29
N PRO A 196 -24.60 12.96 1.55
CA PRO A 196 -25.12 12.71 2.89
C PRO A 196 -24.20 11.80 3.72
N ALA A 197 -23.61 10.74 3.14
CA ALA A 197 -22.63 9.89 3.82
C ALA A 197 -21.41 10.66 4.35
N THR A 198 -20.88 11.63 3.57
CA THR A 198 -19.74 12.45 3.98
C THR A 198 -20.10 13.38 5.15
N ILE A 199 -21.27 14.00 5.07
CA ILE A 199 -21.82 14.86 6.14
C ILE A 199 -22.06 14.01 7.39
N THR A 200 -22.72 12.86 7.25
CA THR A 200 -22.94 11.89 8.34
C THR A 200 -21.64 11.51 9.04
N ALA A 201 -20.57 11.23 8.27
CA ALA A 201 -19.26 10.89 8.84
C ALA A 201 -18.68 12.07 9.64
N THR A 202 -18.81 13.31 9.15
CA THR A 202 -18.36 14.51 9.86
C THR A 202 -19.07 14.66 11.20
N PHE A 203 -20.40 14.58 11.20
CA PHE A 203 -21.19 14.74 12.43
C PHE A 203 -21.05 13.54 13.39
N ASN A 204 -20.81 12.32 12.90
CA ASN A 204 -20.45 11.20 13.76
C ASN A 204 -19.12 11.46 14.51
N ASP A 205 -18.11 12.00 13.83
CA ASP A 205 -16.81 12.27 14.44
C ASP A 205 -16.91 13.40 15.50
N LEU A 206 -17.71 14.44 15.25
CA LEU A 206 -18.00 15.49 16.24
C LEU A 206 -18.77 14.93 17.45
N ARG A 207 -19.80 14.10 17.22
CA ARG A 207 -20.54 13.42 18.29
C ARG A 207 -19.62 12.52 19.13
N ASP A 208 -18.77 11.75 18.49
CA ASP A 208 -17.85 10.84 19.17
C ASP A 208 -16.85 11.62 20.03
N PHE A 209 -16.36 12.78 19.57
CA PHE A 209 -15.57 13.68 20.40
C PHE A 209 -16.34 14.14 21.66
N MET A 210 -17.59 14.61 21.50
CA MET A 210 -18.41 15.06 22.62
C MET A 210 -18.68 13.93 23.62
N ARG A 211 -18.91 12.71 23.14
CA ARG A 211 -19.15 11.51 23.99
C ARG A 211 -17.88 11.08 24.73
N PHE A 212 -16.74 11.05 24.06
CA PHE A 212 -15.48 10.61 24.66
C PHE A 212 -14.88 11.65 25.61
N SER A 213 -15.04 12.94 25.33
CA SER A 213 -14.61 14.01 26.23
C SER A 213 -15.38 14.04 27.54
N LYS A 214 -16.66 13.56 27.56
CA LYS A 214 -17.60 13.62 28.70
C LYS A 214 -17.84 15.02 29.22
N ALA A 215 -17.52 16.07 28.44
CA ALA A 215 -17.62 17.48 28.85
C ALA A 215 -18.92 18.13 28.43
N TYR A 216 -19.69 17.52 27.55
CA TYR A 216 -20.87 18.13 26.94
C TYR A 216 -22.19 17.55 27.47
N PRO A 217 -23.28 18.36 27.53
CA PRO A 217 -24.57 17.92 28.02
C PRO A 217 -25.14 16.74 27.19
N LYS A 218 -25.74 15.77 27.85
CA LYS A 218 -26.40 14.63 27.18
C LYS A 218 -27.53 15.08 26.24
N THR A 219 -28.19 16.19 26.54
CA THR A 219 -29.24 16.80 25.70
C THR A 219 -28.68 17.20 24.33
N LEU A 220 -27.53 17.86 24.27
CA LEU A 220 -26.86 18.25 23.02
C LEU A 220 -26.46 17.04 22.21
N ILE A 221 -25.95 16.00 22.85
CA ILE A 221 -25.59 14.74 22.18
C ILE A 221 -26.83 14.04 21.58
N LYS A 222 -27.98 14.05 22.30
CA LYS A 222 -29.24 13.49 21.80
C LYS A 222 -29.78 14.25 20.58
N GLU A 223 -29.65 15.56 20.55
CA GLU A 223 -30.05 16.37 19.39
C GLU A 223 -29.18 16.03 18.16
N LEU A 224 -27.90 15.87 18.38
CA LEU A 224 -26.97 15.45 17.31
C LEU A 224 -27.26 14.01 16.84
N ASP A 225 -27.60 13.09 17.73
CA ASP A 225 -28.05 11.76 17.37
C ASP A 225 -29.33 11.79 16.50
N SER A 226 -30.28 12.68 16.82
CA SER A 226 -31.50 12.88 16.02
C SER A 226 -31.21 13.40 14.61
N LEU A 227 -30.25 14.33 14.47
CA LEU A 227 -29.79 14.84 13.19
C LEU A 227 -29.10 13.71 12.38
N LEU A 228 -28.30 12.89 13.04
CA LEU A 228 -27.61 11.76 12.41
C LEU A 228 -28.58 10.68 11.90
N ILE A 229 -29.71 10.46 12.57
CA ILE A 229 -30.77 9.56 12.08
C ILE A 229 -31.31 10.10 10.76
N LYS A 230 -31.70 11.37 10.69
CA LYS A 230 -32.20 12.00 9.48
C LYS A 230 -31.20 11.95 8.31
N LEU A 231 -29.91 12.18 8.59
CA LEU A 231 -28.84 12.08 7.60
C LEU A 231 -28.65 10.67 7.06
N ARG A 232 -28.71 9.66 7.93
CA ARG A 232 -28.63 8.24 7.53
C ARG A 232 -29.80 7.82 6.68
N ASP A 233 -31.00 8.32 6.97
CA ASP A 233 -32.19 8.02 6.17
C ASP A 233 -32.07 8.65 4.79
N ARG A 234 -31.56 9.88 4.67
CA ARG A 234 -31.23 10.48 3.36
C ARG A 234 -30.14 9.69 2.61
N ASP A 235 -29.11 9.23 3.29
CA ASP A 235 -28.03 8.44 2.68
C ASP A 235 -28.54 7.10 2.12
N LYS A 236 -29.53 6.48 2.75
CA LYS A 236 -30.19 5.26 2.24
C LYS A 236 -30.92 5.45 0.91
N LEU A 237 -31.38 6.67 0.64
CA LEU A 237 -32.08 7.01 -0.62
C LEU A 237 -31.09 7.23 -1.78
N GLU A 238 -29.81 7.44 -1.50
CA GLU A 238 -28.79 7.61 -2.53
C GLU A 238 -28.19 6.27 -2.96
N THR A 239 -28.08 6.07 -4.26
CA THR A 239 -27.36 4.93 -4.80
C THR A 239 -25.88 5.02 -4.46
N SER A 240 -25.33 3.96 -3.90
CA SER A 240 -23.91 3.91 -3.60
C SER A 240 -23.08 4.02 -4.88
N GLN A 241 -22.22 5.04 -4.99
CA GLN A 241 -21.29 5.18 -6.12
C GLN A 241 -20.40 3.94 -6.32
N LYS A 242 -20.18 3.19 -5.26
CA LYS A 242 -19.41 1.95 -5.28
C LYS A 242 -20.09 0.90 -6.16
N PHE A 243 -21.41 0.74 -6.07
CA PHE A 243 -22.14 -0.23 -6.89
C PHE A 243 -22.26 0.22 -8.34
N ALA A 244 -22.44 1.53 -8.58
CA ALA A 244 -22.37 2.07 -9.92
C ALA A 244 -20.97 1.86 -10.55
N ALA A 245 -19.90 2.08 -9.78
CA ALA A 245 -18.55 1.81 -10.25
C ALA A 245 -18.31 0.31 -10.50
N LEU A 246 -18.82 -0.57 -9.63
CA LEU A 246 -18.72 -2.03 -9.80
C LEU A 246 -19.40 -2.51 -11.08
N ALA A 247 -20.58 -1.98 -11.39
CA ALA A 247 -21.32 -2.33 -12.61
C ALA A 247 -20.57 -1.94 -13.90
N ASN A 248 -19.70 -0.94 -13.83
CA ASN A 248 -18.91 -0.46 -14.96
C ASN A 248 -17.55 -1.16 -15.11
N ILE A 249 -17.15 -2.02 -14.16
CA ILE A 249 -15.89 -2.75 -14.24
C ILE A 249 -16.15 -4.13 -14.82
N ASP A 250 -15.58 -4.38 -15.98
CA ASP A 250 -15.47 -5.75 -16.50
C ASP A 250 -14.28 -6.44 -15.81
N VAL A 251 -14.61 -7.36 -14.90
CA VAL A 251 -13.64 -8.08 -14.09
C VAL A 251 -12.66 -8.89 -14.95
N THR A 252 -13.13 -9.37 -16.12
CA THR A 252 -12.31 -10.18 -17.03
C THR A 252 -11.19 -9.38 -17.69
N THR A 253 -11.29 -8.05 -17.71
CA THR A 253 -10.28 -7.16 -18.32
C THR A 253 -9.16 -6.77 -17.39
N ILE A 254 -9.28 -6.98 -16.07
CA ILE A 254 -8.34 -6.48 -15.09
C ILE A 254 -6.97 -7.10 -15.26
N HIS A 255 -6.88 -8.43 -15.27
CA HIS A 255 -5.62 -9.16 -15.45
C HIS A 255 -5.02 -8.96 -16.84
N PRO A 256 -5.77 -9.09 -17.94
CA PRO A 256 -5.28 -8.74 -19.28
C PRO A 256 -4.68 -7.33 -19.35
N ARG A 257 -5.31 -6.34 -18.69
CA ARG A 257 -4.77 -4.97 -18.64
C ARG A 257 -3.43 -4.89 -17.92
N ALA A 258 -3.29 -5.56 -16.80
CA ALA A 258 -2.02 -5.63 -16.08
C ALA A 258 -0.91 -6.28 -16.92
N HIS A 259 -1.23 -7.40 -17.59
CA HIS A 259 -0.31 -8.08 -18.52
C HIS A 259 0.09 -7.21 -19.71
N GLU A 260 -0.85 -6.48 -20.30
CA GLU A 260 -0.57 -5.55 -21.39
C GLU A 260 0.44 -4.48 -20.98
N ILE A 261 0.25 -3.89 -19.79
CA ILE A 261 1.19 -2.92 -19.24
C ILE A 261 2.58 -3.56 -19.06
N LEU A 262 2.64 -4.75 -18.46
CA LEU A 262 3.90 -5.45 -18.21
C LEU A 262 4.64 -5.79 -19.52
N LYS A 263 3.93 -6.29 -20.54
CA LYS A 263 4.50 -6.59 -21.87
C LYS A 263 5.08 -5.37 -22.58
N ARG A 264 4.56 -4.19 -22.30
CA ARG A 264 5.04 -2.94 -22.91
C ARG A 264 6.23 -2.33 -22.18
N VAL A 265 6.64 -2.87 -21.02
CA VAL A 265 7.72 -2.30 -20.19
C VAL A 265 9.02 -2.12 -20.98
N SER A 266 9.43 -3.11 -21.76
CA SER A 266 10.67 -3.06 -22.55
C SER A 266 10.70 -1.95 -23.60
N LYS A 267 9.53 -1.42 -24.02
CA LYS A 267 9.42 -0.32 -24.99
C LYS A 267 9.81 1.04 -24.43
N TYR A 268 9.87 1.18 -23.10
CA TYR A 268 10.26 2.42 -22.47
C TYR A 268 11.79 2.50 -22.36
N PRO A 269 12.44 3.51 -22.96
CA PRO A 269 13.90 3.61 -22.94
C PRO A 269 14.43 3.92 -21.53
N ASN A 270 13.67 4.68 -20.73
CA ASN A 270 14.08 5.11 -19.40
C ASN A 270 13.77 4.04 -18.32
N PRO A 271 14.78 3.57 -17.55
CA PRO A 271 14.60 2.62 -16.45
C PRO A 271 13.57 3.07 -15.42
N ALA A 272 13.50 4.35 -15.10
CA ALA A 272 12.51 4.89 -14.15
C ALA A 272 11.08 4.72 -14.67
N HIS A 273 10.83 4.91 -15.96
CA HIS A 273 9.53 4.67 -16.57
C HIS A 273 9.20 3.17 -16.56
N ARG A 274 10.17 2.30 -16.86
CA ARG A 274 9.98 0.83 -16.78
C ARG A 274 9.58 0.41 -15.37
N HIS A 275 10.26 0.95 -14.36
CA HIS A 275 9.92 0.69 -12.97
C HIS A 275 8.51 1.14 -12.61
N ILE A 276 8.09 2.35 -13.02
CA ILE A 276 6.73 2.86 -12.81
C ILE A 276 5.69 1.92 -13.42
N GLN A 277 5.93 1.44 -14.64
CA GLN A 277 4.97 0.55 -15.31
C GLN A 277 4.89 -0.83 -14.65
N ARG A 278 6.00 -1.39 -14.15
CA ARG A 278 5.98 -2.63 -13.35
C ARG A 278 5.18 -2.46 -12.07
N ASN A 279 5.41 -1.39 -11.33
CA ASN A 279 4.63 -1.06 -10.14
C ASN A 279 3.13 -0.89 -10.47
N ARG A 280 2.81 -0.24 -11.62
CA ARG A 280 1.43 -0.04 -12.07
C ARG A 280 0.75 -1.38 -12.40
N ALA A 281 1.42 -2.25 -13.16
CA ALA A 281 0.91 -3.57 -13.49
C ALA A 281 0.65 -4.41 -12.23
N MET A 282 1.60 -4.44 -11.30
CA MET A 282 1.47 -5.12 -10.01
C MET A 282 0.33 -4.54 -9.16
N ALA A 283 0.19 -3.21 -9.09
CA ALA A 283 -0.88 -2.54 -8.36
C ALA A 283 -2.28 -2.82 -8.92
N ILE A 284 -2.40 -3.16 -10.21
CA ILE A 284 -3.65 -3.60 -10.84
C ILE A 284 -3.90 -5.08 -10.54
N ALA A 285 -2.90 -5.93 -10.70
CA ALA A 285 -3.07 -7.39 -10.69
C ALA A 285 -3.34 -7.99 -9.31
N ILE A 286 -2.66 -7.49 -8.26
CA ILE A 286 -2.70 -8.13 -6.94
C ILE A 286 -4.02 -7.89 -6.17
N PRO A 287 -4.60 -6.69 -6.10
CA PRO A 287 -5.74 -6.39 -5.23
C PRO A 287 -6.99 -7.25 -5.44
N PRO A 288 -7.37 -7.68 -6.65
CA PRO A 288 -8.54 -8.53 -6.85
C PRO A 288 -8.42 -9.91 -6.20
N LEU A 289 -7.19 -10.45 -6.15
CA LEU A 289 -6.93 -11.79 -5.61
C LEU A 289 -6.45 -11.77 -4.16
N THR A 290 -5.97 -10.64 -3.69
CA THR A 290 -5.56 -10.44 -2.30
C THR A 290 -6.09 -9.10 -1.81
N PRO A 291 -7.38 -8.99 -1.47
CA PRO A 291 -8.06 -7.72 -1.27
C PRO A 291 -7.75 -7.10 0.09
N LEU A 292 -6.49 -6.84 0.37
CA LEU A 292 -6.06 -6.02 1.49
C LEU A 292 -6.68 -4.63 1.33
N ARG A 293 -6.81 -3.88 2.42
CA ARG A 293 -7.36 -2.52 2.35
C ARG A 293 -6.34 -1.56 1.71
N ARG A 294 -5.99 -0.47 2.38
CA ARG A 294 -4.98 0.48 1.90
C ARG A 294 -3.54 0.07 2.22
N GLU A 295 -3.34 -1.11 2.75
CA GLU A 295 -2.10 -1.53 3.42
C GLU A 295 -1.02 -2.03 2.45
N TRP A 296 -1.32 -2.14 1.15
CA TRP A 296 -0.37 -2.54 0.10
C TRP A 296 0.93 -1.73 0.08
N HIS A 297 0.83 -0.41 0.38
CA HIS A 297 1.97 0.50 0.34
C HIS A 297 3.02 0.22 1.43
N ASP A 298 2.63 -0.49 2.49
CA ASP A 298 3.47 -0.76 3.67
C ASP A 298 4.01 -2.19 3.69
N LEU A 299 3.61 -3.05 2.74
CA LEU A 299 4.11 -4.42 2.66
C LEU A 299 5.60 -4.46 2.34
N ARG A 300 6.32 -5.31 3.10
CA ARG A 300 7.75 -5.55 2.94
C ARG A 300 8.05 -7.03 2.79
N PHE A 301 8.99 -7.34 1.94
CA PHE A 301 9.56 -8.68 1.87
C PHE A 301 10.20 -9.04 3.22
N GLY A 302 10.19 -10.31 3.59
CA GLY A 302 10.75 -10.83 4.85
C GLY A 302 9.92 -10.51 6.09
N ARG A 303 9.41 -9.29 6.21
CA ARG A 303 8.54 -8.89 7.32
C ARG A 303 7.09 -9.37 7.13
N ASP A 304 6.49 -9.04 6.00
CA ASP A 304 5.08 -9.28 5.71
C ASP A 304 4.86 -10.28 4.58
N LEU A 305 5.76 -10.30 3.61
CA LEU A 305 5.68 -11.11 2.41
C LEU A 305 6.93 -11.99 2.31
N ILE A 306 6.75 -13.30 2.34
CA ILE A 306 7.83 -14.29 2.25
C ILE A 306 7.65 -15.20 1.04
N TRP A 307 8.76 -15.66 0.45
CA TRP A 307 8.78 -16.71 -0.55
C TRP A 307 8.93 -18.07 0.13
N SER A 308 7.90 -18.89 0.03
CA SER A 308 7.88 -20.22 0.66
C SER A 308 7.08 -21.18 -0.19
N GLU A 309 7.62 -22.39 -0.40
CA GLU A 309 6.93 -23.47 -1.14
C GLU A 309 6.46 -23.01 -2.55
N GLY A 310 7.33 -22.29 -3.27
CA GLY A 310 7.06 -21.87 -4.64
C GLY A 310 6.03 -20.74 -4.77
N ARG A 311 5.73 -20.00 -3.69
CA ARG A 311 4.77 -18.88 -3.71
C ARG A 311 5.07 -17.82 -2.68
N TYR A 312 4.57 -16.59 -2.94
CA TYR A 312 4.57 -15.51 -1.96
C TYR A 312 3.42 -15.68 -0.98
N ARG A 313 3.72 -15.68 0.32
CA ARG A 313 2.76 -15.79 1.43
C ARG A 313 2.82 -14.56 2.30
N LEU A 314 1.67 -14.17 2.87
CA LEU A 314 1.62 -13.14 3.90
C LEU A 314 1.95 -13.79 5.25
N ARG A 315 3.09 -13.39 5.82
CA ARG A 315 3.60 -13.90 7.10
C ARG A 315 2.97 -13.14 8.26
N ASP A 316 2.27 -13.86 9.14
CA ASP A 316 1.69 -13.30 10.38
C ASP A 316 1.01 -11.94 10.24
N TYR A 317 0.54 -11.65 9.03
CA TYR A 317 0.01 -10.34 8.69
C TYR A 317 -1.31 -10.07 9.41
N LYS A 318 -1.35 -8.97 10.18
CA LYS A 318 -2.56 -8.50 10.87
C LYS A 318 -3.02 -7.20 10.24
N LEU A 319 -4.21 -7.20 9.66
CA LEU A 319 -4.78 -6.00 9.07
C LEU A 319 -4.81 -4.84 10.07
N ARG A 320 -4.33 -3.68 9.68
CA ARG A 320 -4.18 -2.47 10.51
C ARG A 320 -5.44 -2.12 11.31
N LYS A 321 -6.61 -2.28 10.69
CA LYS A 321 -7.89 -1.98 11.34
C LYS A 321 -8.22 -2.90 12.51
N THR A 322 -7.70 -4.12 12.52
CA THR A 322 -8.10 -5.20 13.45
C THR A 322 -6.95 -5.73 14.28
N ARG A 323 -5.72 -5.35 13.97
CA ARG A 323 -4.50 -5.84 14.67
C ARG A 323 -4.47 -5.59 16.18
N HIS A 324 -5.25 -4.61 16.65
CA HIS A 324 -5.36 -4.27 18.07
C HIS A 324 -6.39 -5.11 18.82
N ARG A 325 -7.14 -5.98 18.13
CA ARG A 325 -8.14 -6.85 18.76
C ARG A 325 -7.46 -8.10 19.30
N VAL A 326 -7.64 -8.37 20.59
CA VAL A 326 -7.12 -9.58 21.25
C VAL A 326 -7.78 -10.83 20.65
N GLY A 327 -7.00 -11.90 20.47
CA GLY A 327 -7.50 -13.20 19.97
C GLY A 327 -7.81 -13.25 18.48
N ARG A 328 -7.38 -12.23 17.69
CA ARG A 328 -7.59 -12.28 16.25
C ARG A 328 -6.47 -13.06 15.57
N GLU A 329 -6.89 -13.99 14.73
CA GLU A 329 -6.00 -14.75 13.86
C GLU A 329 -5.32 -13.83 12.82
N THR A 330 -4.17 -14.27 12.34
CA THR A 330 -3.46 -13.62 11.23
C THR A 330 -4.28 -13.77 9.94
N TYR A 331 -4.09 -12.84 9.01
CA TYR A 331 -4.72 -12.93 7.70
C TYR A 331 -4.14 -14.13 6.94
N PRO A 332 -4.94 -15.13 6.54
CA PRO A 332 -4.44 -16.38 5.96
C PRO A 332 -4.10 -16.23 4.47
N GLY A 333 -4.15 -15.02 3.91
CA GLY A 333 -4.00 -14.79 2.49
C GLY A 333 -2.59 -15.02 1.97
N SER A 334 -2.51 -15.47 0.73
CA SER A 334 -1.28 -15.55 -0.06
C SER A 334 -1.45 -14.77 -1.35
N VAL A 335 -0.34 -14.44 -1.99
CA VAL A 335 -0.38 -13.92 -3.36
C VAL A 335 -0.71 -15.10 -4.28
N HIS A 336 -1.79 -14.96 -5.05
CA HIS A 336 -2.23 -16.03 -5.95
C HIS A 336 -1.14 -16.33 -7.01
N PRO A 337 -0.89 -17.60 -7.37
CA PRO A 337 0.15 -17.97 -8.34
C PRO A 337 0.09 -17.19 -9.65
N SER A 338 -1.10 -16.93 -10.17
CA SER A 338 -1.28 -16.19 -11.42
C SER A 338 -0.75 -14.74 -11.41
N VAL A 339 -0.43 -14.18 -10.24
CA VAL A 339 0.07 -12.80 -10.13
C VAL A 339 1.49 -12.72 -9.56
N GLN A 340 2.12 -13.86 -9.25
CA GLN A 340 3.49 -13.90 -8.72
C GLN A 340 4.49 -13.25 -9.68
N HIS A 341 4.34 -13.48 -10.98
CA HIS A 341 5.22 -12.93 -12.00
C HIS A 341 5.25 -11.38 -12.03
N PHE A 342 4.21 -10.70 -11.53
CA PHE A 342 4.25 -9.24 -11.37
C PHE A 342 5.17 -8.82 -10.23
N VAL A 343 5.19 -9.61 -9.15
CA VAL A 343 6.12 -9.42 -8.02
C VAL A 343 7.54 -9.71 -8.46
N ASP A 344 7.75 -10.81 -9.20
CA ASP A 344 9.04 -11.19 -9.75
C ASP A 344 9.58 -10.16 -10.73
N ALA A 345 8.76 -9.69 -11.66
CA ALA A 345 9.14 -8.61 -12.58
C ALA A 345 9.50 -7.31 -11.84
N ARG A 346 8.89 -7.05 -10.69
CA ARG A 346 9.26 -5.92 -9.83
C ARG A 346 10.61 -6.16 -9.14
N LEU A 347 10.96 -7.37 -8.75
CA LEU A 347 12.25 -7.71 -8.16
C LEU A 347 13.36 -7.74 -9.21
N LEU A 348 13.16 -8.42 -10.32
CA LEU A 348 14.13 -8.52 -11.40
C LEU A 348 14.42 -7.18 -12.05
N GLN A 349 13.38 -6.38 -12.30
CA GLN A 349 13.50 -5.20 -13.15
C GLN A 349 13.94 -5.56 -14.57
N ASP A 350 15.14 -5.17 -14.95
CA ASP A 350 15.76 -5.45 -16.26
C ASP A 350 16.87 -6.51 -16.15
N ASP A 351 17.01 -7.12 -14.96
CA ASP A 351 18.05 -8.13 -14.70
C ASP A 351 17.63 -9.51 -15.23
N ASP A 352 18.59 -10.39 -15.38
CA ASP A 352 18.40 -11.77 -15.86
C ASP A 352 17.62 -12.62 -14.83
N ASP A 353 16.74 -13.48 -15.32
CA ASP A 353 15.90 -14.37 -14.50
C ASP A 353 16.72 -15.30 -13.58
N LYS A 354 17.96 -15.64 -13.97
CA LYS A 354 18.88 -16.44 -13.14
C LYS A 354 19.11 -15.83 -11.75
N TYR A 355 18.92 -14.52 -11.59
CA TYR A 355 19.11 -13.82 -10.32
C TYR A 355 17.86 -13.76 -9.43
N LEU A 356 16.73 -14.27 -9.89
CA LEU A 356 15.45 -14.10 -9.16
C LEU A 356 15.52 -14.63 -7.73
N GLU A 357 16.06 -15.83 -7.52
CA GLU A 357 16.18 -16.42 -6.18
C GLU A 357 17.10 -15.61 -5.27
N THR A 358 18.24 -15.15 -5.79
CA THR A 358 19.17 -14.29 -5.06
C THR A 358 18.51 -12.99 -4.64
N LEU A 359 17.73 -12.38 -5.55
CA LEU A 359 17.01 -11.13 -5.28
C LEU A 359 15.85 -11.31 -4.31
N ARG A 360 15.12 -12.43 -4.37
CA ARG A 360 14.08 -12.77 -3.37
C ARG A 360 14.68 -12.87 -1.98
N LYS A 361 15.76 -13.66 -1.82
CA LYS A 361 16.47 -13.83 -0.55
C LYS A 361 16.94 -12.48 0.00
N ARG A 362 17.57 -11.67 -0.84
CA ARG A 362 18.07 -10.35 -0.43
C ARG A 362 16.96 -9.37 -0.08
N ALA A 363 15.87 -9.38 -0.83
CA ALA A 363 14.70 -8.56 -0.55
C ALA A 363 14.09 -8.90 0.82
N GLU A 364 14.06 -10.20 1.19
CA GLU A 364 13.58 -10.65 2.49
C GLU A 364 14.54 -10.26 3.61
N GLU A 365 15.85 -10.46 3.45
CA GLU A 365 16.88 -10.10 4.43
C GLU A 365 16.91 -8.60 4.74
N GLN A 366 16.69 -7.77 3.72
CA GLN A 366 16.74 -6.30 3.84
C GLN A 366 15.36 -5.65 3.99
N GLU A 367 14.31 -6.43 4.09
CA GLU A 367 12.93 -5.97 4.21
C GLU A 367 12.56 -4.93 3.12
N TRP A 368 12.89 -5.22 1.86
CA TRP A 368 12.57 -4.30 0.77
C TRP A 368 11.08 -4.04 0.68
N PRO A 369 10.66 -2.79 0.42
CA PRO A 369 9.24 -2.49 0.25
C PRO A 369 8.71 -3.11 -1.06
N LEU A 370 7.46 -3.59 -1.02
CA LEU A 370 6.79 -4.12 -2.21
C LEU A 370 6.63 -3.03 -3.28
N PHE A 371 6.26 -1.83 -2.88
CA PHE A 371 6.12 -0.66 -3.75
C PHE A 371 7.07 0.46 -3.34
N VAL A 372 7.79 1.01 -4.30
CA VAL A 372 8.74 2.10 -4.11
C VAL A 372 8.79 2.97 -5.36
N HIS A 373 9.00 4.27 -5.21
CA HIS A 373 9.20 5.17 -6.34
C HIS A 373 10.55 4.92 -7.06
N PRO A 374 10.73 5.39 -8.29
CA PRO A 374 12.01 5.25 -9.00
C PRO A 374 13.22 5.85 -8.26
N ASP A 375 12.98 6.86 -7.44
CA ASP A 375 13.98 7.53 -6.60
C ASP A 375 14.25 6.80 -5.26
N GLY A 376 13.71 5.59 -5.08
CA GLY A 376 13.85 4.80 -3.87
C GLY A 376 12.95 5.24 -2.70
N THR A 377 12.16 6.31 -2.83
CA THR A 377 11.26 6.74 -1.76
C THR A 377 10.02 5.88 -1.67
N LEU A 378 9.47 5.73 -0.45
CA LEU A 378 8.25 4.96 -0.24
C LEU A 378 7.04 5.61 -0.91
N VAL A 379 6.19 4.79 -1.51
CA VAL A 379 4.93 5.26 -2.09
C VAL A 379 3.95 5.74 -1.03
N ALA A 380 3.03 6.61 -1.43
CA ALA A 380 1.98 7.10 -0.54
C ALA A 380 0.95 6.00 -0.22
N GLU A 381 0.27 6.12 0.93
CA GLU A 381 -0.78 5.17 1.39
C GLU A 381 -1.87 4.90 0.35
N ASN A 382 -2.18 5.87 -0.48
CA ASN A 382 -3.21 5.77 -1.49
C ASN A 382 -2.70 5.39 -2.89
N TYR A 383 -1.42 5.04 -3.05
CA TYR A 383 -0.79 4.76 -4.33
C TYR A 383 -1.57 3.74 -5.17
N VAL A 384 -1.85 2.56 -4.61
CA VAL A 384 -2.60 1.49 -5.32
C VAL A 384 -4.00 1.97 -5.71
N SER A 385 -4.67 2.72 -4.81
CA SER A 385 -5.99 3.30 -5.12
C SER A 385 -5.94 4.39 -6.19
N GLN A 386 -4.84 5.14 -6.29
CA GLN A 386 -4.65 6.13 -7.37
C GLN A 386 -4.43 5.43 -8.71
N VAL A 387 -3.64 4.37 -8.76
CA VAL A 387 -3.46 3.57 -9.97
C VAL A 387 -4.82 3.04 -10.45
N TRP A 388 -5.60 2.44 -9.54
CA TRP A 388 -6.95 1.93 -9.87
C TRP A 388 -7.89 3.05 -10.34
N SER A 389 -7.84 4.22 -9.69
CA SER A 389 -8.67 5.35 -10.10
C SER A 389 -8.34 5.84 -11.51
N THR A 390 -7.07 5.78 -11.89
CA THR A 390 -6.62 6.15 -13.24
C THR A 390 -7.05 5.14 -14.29
N GLU A 391 -7.00 3.83 -13.97
CA GLU A 391 -7.31 2.76 -14.92
C GLU A 391 -8.82 2.47 -15.04
N PHE A 392 -9.53 2.46 -13.91
CA PHE A 392 -10.92 1.96 -13.81
C PHE A 392 -11.89 3.01 -13.25
N GLY A 393 -11.47 4.26 -13.08
CA GLY A 393 -12.31 5.33 -12.55
C GLY A 393 -12.69 5.21 -11.06
N THR A 394 -12.19 4.19 -10.36
CA THR A 394 -12.48 3.94 -8.94
C THR A 394 -11.26 3.43 -8.20
N GLY A 395 -11.19 3.66 -6.88
CA GLY A 395 -10.06 3.19 -6.08
C GLY A 395 -10.06 1.67 -5.84
N ALA A 396 -8.88 1.09 -5.57
CA ALA A 396 -8.68 -0.36 -5.38
C ALA A 396 -9.58 -1.00 -4.30
N HIS A 397 -10.20 -0.20 -3.43
CA HIS A 397 -11.16 -0.70 -2.46
C HIS A 397 -12.35 -1.45 -3.09
N ILE A 398 -12.64 -1.20 -4.37
CA ILE A 398 -13.67 -1.89 -5.14
C ILE A 398 -13.39 -3.40 -5.24
N CYS A 399 -12.11 -3.82 -5.22
CA CYS A 399 -11.69 -5.21 -5.31
C CYS A 399 -12.37 -6.10 -4.24
N ARG A 400 -12.61 -5.54 -3.05
CA ARG A 400 -13.34 -6.26 -2.00
C ARG A 400 -14.78 -6.58 -2.38
N SER A 401 -15.39 -5.76 -3.24
CA SER A 401 -16.73 -6.03 -3.77
C SER A 401 -16.67 -6.96 -4.96
N ILE A 402 -15.64 -6.84 -5.80
CA ILE A 402 -15.37 -7.76 -6.91
C ILE A 402 -15.24 -9.20 -6.37
N VAL A 403 -14.47 -9.40 -5.29
CA VAL A 403 -14.34 -10.73 -4.66
C VAL A 403 -15.70 -11.28 -4.26
N TYR A 404 -16.54 -10.49 -3.61
CA TYR A 404 -17.87 -10.95 -3.23
C TYR A 404 -18.76 -11.25 -4.45
N ASP A 405 -18.71 -10.38 -5.47
CA ASP A 405 -19.51 -10.56 -6.68
C ASP A 405 -19.13 -11.85 -7.44
N ILE A 406 -17.83 -12.16 -7.52
CA ILE A 406 -17.34 -13.41 -8.14
C ILE A 406 -17.73 -14.62 -7.28
N VAL A 407 -17.42 -14.56 -5.99
CA VAL A 407 -17.63 -15.69 -5.08
C VAL A 407 -19.09 -16.08 -4.99
N PHE A 408 -20.00 -15.10 -4.95
CA PHE A 408 -21.44 -15.35 -4.95
C PHE A 408 -22.00 -15.87 -6.29
N SER A 409 -21.31 -15.59 -7.41
CA SER A 409 -21.70 -16.16 -8.70
C SER A 409 -21.30 -17.63 -8.86
N ILE A 410 -20.46 -18.15 -7.95
CA ILE A 410 -19.98 -19.55 -8.01
C ILE A 410 -20.81 -20.46 -7.11
N SER A 411 -21.03 -20.11 -5.85
CA SER A 411 -21.91 -20.81 -4.93
C SER A 411 -22.19 -20.02 -3.65
N GLU A 412 -23.29 -20.31 -2.95
CA GLU A 412 -23.57 -19.73 -1.62
C GLU A 412 -22.58 -20.19 -0.56
N ASP A 413 -22.06 -21.40 -0.65
CA ASP A 413 -21.04 -21.94 0.27
C ASP A 413 -19.70 -21.22 0.15
N ALA A 414 -19.41 -20.61 -1.00
CA ALA A 414 -18.25 -19.76 -1.19
C ALA A 414 -18.33 -18.42 -0.41
N THR A 415 -19.47 -18.11 0.21
CA THR A 415 -19.62 -16.91 1.06
C THR A 415 -18.58 -16.84 2.17
N LEU A 416 -18.30 -17.98 2.83
CA LEU A 416 -17.28 -18.04 3.88
C LEU A 416 -15.89 -17.71 3.32
N ALA A 417 -15.54 -18.24 2.15
CA ALA A 417 -14.29 -17.92 1.48
C ALA A 417 -14.18 -16.42 1.15
N GLY A 418 -15.24 -15.81 0.63
CA GLY A 418 -15.29 -14.36 0.39
C GLY A 418 -15.17 -13.52 1.67
N MET A 419 -15.74 -14.00 2.78
CA MET A 419 -15.58 -13.35 4.08
C MET A 419 -14.15 -13.46 4.61
N LEU A 420 -13.52 -14.63 4.50
CA LEU A 420 -12.12 -14.87 4.91
C LEU A 420 -11.16 -14.02 4.06
N LEU A 421 -11.28 -14.05 2.74
CA LEU A 421 -10.46 -13.24 1.84
C LEU A 421 -10.57 -11.74 2.10
N ASN A 422 -11.75 -11.27 2.52
CA ASN A 422 -11.97 -9.87 2.85
C ASN A 422 -11.77 -9.54 4.34
N ASP A 423 -11.39 -10.52 5.16
CA ASP A 423 -11.29 -10.37 6.62
C ASP A 423 -12.58 -9.79 7.25
N HIS A 424 -13.72 -10.33 6.87
CA HIS A 424 -15.01 -9.94 7.41
C HIS A 424 -15.53 -10.96 8.41
N THR A 425 -15.83 -10.51 9.62
CA THR A 425 -16.34 -11.35 10.73
C THR A 425 -17.83 -11.21 10.97
N SER A 426 -18.53 -10.35 10.23
CA SER A 426 -19.96 -10.12 10.44
C SER A 426 -20.74 -10.05 9.15
N GLN A 427 -21.97 -10.55 9.17
CA GLN A 427 -22.91 -10.43 8.05
C GLN A 427 -23.22 -8.97 7.68
N GLN A 428 -23.16 -8.03 8.63
CA GLN A 428 -23.33 -6.59 8.34
C GLN A 428 -22.18 -6.04 7.48
N ALA A 429 -20.95 -6.51 7.70
CA ALA A 429 -19.83 -6.14 6.83
C ALA A 429 -20.02 -6.74 5.43
N ARG A 430 -20.50 -7.97 5.31
CA ARG A 430 -20.86 -8.62 4.05
C ARG A 430 -21.86 -7.79 3.26
N LYS A 431 -22.99 -7.40 3.83
CA LYS A 431 -24.05 -6.61 3.15
C LYS A 431 -23.54 -5.33 2.50
N LYS A 432 -22.47 -4.72 3.04
CA LYS A 432 -21.85 -3.50 2.48
C LYS A 432 -21.04 -3.73 1.19
N TYR A 433 -20.71 -4.98 0.87
CA TYR A 433 -19.85 -5.33 -0.25
C TYR A 433 -20.53 -6.22 -1.29
N THR A 434 -21.71 -6.75 -0.99
CA THR A 434 -22.51 -7.56 -1.91
C THR A 434 -23.09 -6.67 -3.01
N GLY A 435 -22.72 -6.90 -4.26
CA GLY A 435 -23.21 -6.20 -5.44
C GLY A 435 -24.52 -6.78 -5.97
N ASP A 436 -25.07 -6.16 -7.01
CA ASP A 436 -26.35 -6.60 -7.59
C ASP A 436 -26.22 -7.92 -8.36
N ARG A 437 -25.07 -8.20 -8.97
CA ARG A 437 -24.79 -9.51 -9.61
C ARG A 437 -24.86 -10.66 -8.62
N ALA A 438 -24.26 -10.49 -7.44
CA ALA A 438 -24.30 -11.48 -6.37
C ALA A 438 -25.74 -11.72 -5.88
N LYS A 439 -26.55 -10.67 -5.77
CA LYS A 439 -27.97 -10.80 -5.42
C LYS A 439 -28.76 -11.53 -6.49
N GLN A 440 -28.53 -11.22 -7.75
CA GLN A 440 -29.18 -11.90 -8.86
C GLN A 440 -28.78 -13.38 -8.96
N ALA A 441 -27.50 -13.70 -8.75
CA ALA A 441 -27.02 -15.08 -8.72
C ALA A 441 -27.67 -15.88 -7.58
N ALA A 442 -27.75 -15.30 -6.36
CA ALA A 442 -28.42 -15.94 -5.23
C ALA A 442 -29.93 -16.15 -5.50
N LEU A 443 -30.60 -15.18 -6.13
CA LEU A 443 -32.01 -15.33 -6.52
C LEU A 443 -32.19 -16.40 -7.60
N ALA A 444 -31.29 -16.49 -8.57
CA ALA A 444 -31.35 -17.52 -9.60
C ALA A 444 -31.08 -18.91 -9.04
N ALA A 445 -30.12 -19.07 -8.12
CA ALA A 445 -29.84 -20.32 -7.42
C ALA A 445 -31.05 -20.78 -6.59
N ALA A 446 -31.61 -19.87 -5.78
CA ALA A 446 -32.82 -20.17 -5.01
C ALA A 446 -34.02 -20.52 -5.91
N GLY A 447 -34.17 -19.84 -7.04
CA GLY A 447 -35.22 -20.14 -8.03
C GLY A 447 -35.05 -21.54 -8.63
N LYS A 448 -33.81 -21.95 -8.90
CA LYS A 448 -33.50 -23.30 -9.39
C LYS A 448 -33.81 -24.37 -8.35
N GLU A 449 -33.34 -24.19 -7.10
CA GLU A 449 -33.62 -25.13 -6.01
C GLU A 449 -35.13 -25.29 -5.76
N ILE A 450 -35.88 -24.18 -5.79
CA ILE A 450 -37.34 -24.23 -5.69
C ILE A 450 -37.95 -24.98 -6.88
N GLY A 451 -37.46 -24.75 -8.11
CA GLY A 451 -37.89 -25.46 -9.31
C GLY A 451 -37.62 -26.95 -9.20
N ASP A 452 -36.44 -27.34 -8.85
CA ASP A 452 -36.02 -28.75 -8.66
C ASP A 452 -36.91 -29.46 -7.63
N ILE A 453 -37.33 -28.78 -6.54
CA ILE A 453 -38.27 -29.32 -5.54
C ILE A 453 -39.68 -29.53 -6.14
N PHE A 454 -40.12 -28.64 -7.00
CA PHE A 454 -41.46 -28.78 -7.64
C PHE A 454 -41.45 -29.83 -8.73
N ASP A 455 -40.38 -30.00 -9.47
CA ASP A 455 -40.22 -31.05 -10.49
C ASP A 455 -40.17 -32.44 -9.87
N ASP A 456 -39.71 -32.61 -8.63
CA ASP A 456 -39.74 -33.86 -7.88
C ASP A 456 -41.16 -34.27 -7.39
N PHE A 457 -42.13 -33.36 -7.43
CA PHE A 457 -43.53 -33.62 -7.07
C PHE A 457 -44.47 -33.95 -8.22
N ASP A 458 -44.02 -33.80 -9.49
CA ASP A 458 -44.80 -34.10 -10.69
C ASP A 458 -44.60 -35.56 -11.23
N VAL A 459 -44.17 -36.51 -10.34
CA VAL A 459 -44.04 -37.93 -10.69
C VAL A 459 -45.10 -38.78 -10.03
#